data_34b924acf7ccb308edf68d31fd29673b
#
_entry.id   34b924acf7ccb308edf68d31fd29673b
#
_cell.length_a   1.000
_cell.length_b   1.000
_cell.length_c   1.000
_cell.angle_alpha   90.00
_cell.angle_beta   90.00
_cell.angle_gamma   90.00
#
_symmetry.space_group_name_H-M   'P 1'
#
loop_
_entity.id
_entity.type
_entity.pdbx_description
1 polymer ?
#
loop_
_entity_poly.entity_id
_entity_poly.type
_entity_poly.pdbx_seq_one_letter_code
_entity_poly.pdbx_strand_id
1 'polypeptide(L)'
;MSTLRLFERRLGTTRTAAAAVVAVALLAWVAPTAPAAAAEFVMKFGTATMNEGQHQFLKFYKEQVEKASGGRIEVQIYPGSQLGPIPREIEGVQLGSIQGYIGPVDFFVGIDPRFGVFSAPMVFRNEANAAATVEDPDIQKAMYALVAPKRMTGIATLSLGASDYGSKKPIMRLADFEGKKIRINGTALERAKLAKLGASGVGMPLSEVVPALDQGTIDGTISGLSIFVAFKMNDLIKVITVTNDTYINSIVVVSSAWLDTLPPDLKKVVIDSGAAVQGKSQQWVFDFSKKLTGDWTALGGTVHTLPADDLAKMKTLLDPVADEVTKDQPAVHAMLQTVRAAAAKH
;
A
#
# COMPACT_ATOMS: atom_id res chain seq x y z
N MET A 1 33.09 -91.77 -9.61
CA MET A 1 32.07 -92.43 -10.42
C MET A 1 30.82 -92.56 -9.59
N SER A 2 29.76 -91.97 -10.05
CA SER A 2 28.31 -92.23 -9.77
C SER A 2 27.84 -92.22 -8.32
N THR A 3 27.10 -91.16 -7.97
CA THR A 3 25.77 -91.19 -7.43
C THR A 3 25.36 -89.79 -7.03
N LEU A 4 24.71 -89.13 -7.94
CA LEU A 4 23.97 -87.87 -7.65
C LEU A 4 22.69 -87.83 -8.53
N ARG A 5 21.60 -88.25 -8.01
CA ARG A 5 20.25 -87.93 -8.48
C ARG A 5 19.25 -88.38 -7.43
N LEU A 6 18.51 -87.42 -6.89
CA LEU A 6 17.14 -87.51 -6.30
C LEU A 6 16.98 -86.57 -5.11
N PHE A 7 16.76 -85.30 -5.40
CA PHE A 7 16.03 -84.42 -4.47
C PHE A 7 15.61 -83.10 -5.17
N GLU A 8 14.85 -83.26 -6.23
CA GLU A 8 14.12 -82.12 -6.77
C GLU A 8 12.66 -82.56 -7.04
N ARG A 9 11.79 -82.25 -6.15
CA ARG A 9 10.33 -82.10 -6.38
C ARG A 9 9.65 -81.99 -5.02
N ARG A 10 9.47 -80.78 -4.53
CA ARG A 10 8.32 -80.32 -3.73
C ARG A 10 8.63 -79.00 -3.03
N LEU A 11 8.58 -77.88 -3.77
CA LEU A 11 8.44 -76.51 -3.20
C LEU A 11 8.10 -75.54 -4.36
N GLY A 12 6.86 -75.62 -4.83
CA GLY A 12 6.50 -74.80 -5.96
C GLY A 12 4.98 -74.44 -6.07
N THR A 13 4.26 -74.23 -4.96
CA THR A 13 2.83 -73.82 -5.09
C THR A 13 2.32 -72.87 -4.02
N THR A 14 3.14 -72.32 -3.13
CA THR A 14 2.63 -71.42 -2.07
C THR A 14 3.18 -69.99 -2.13
N ARG A 15 3.95 -69.63 -3.15
CA ARG A 15 4.52 -68.27 -3.29
C ARG A 15 3.78 -67.35 -4.26
N THR A 16 2.88 -67.82 -5.06
CA THR A 16 2.16 -67.03 -6.08
C THR A 16 0.82 -66.45 -5.60
N ALA A 17 0.23 -66.93 -4.49
CA ALA A 17 -1.00 -66.38 -3.95
C ALA A 17 -0.83 -65.14 -3.06
N ALA A 18 0.36 -64.98 -2.42
CA ALA A 18 0.62 -63.81 -1.54
C ALA A 18 1.01 -62.55 -2.30
N ALA A 19 1.58 -62.64 -3.52
CA ALA A 19 1.96 -61.51 -4.33
C ALA A 19 0.80 -60.82 -5.04
N ALA A 20 -0.29 -61.51 -5.31
CA ALA A 20 -1.48 -60.94 -5.99
C ALA A 20 -2.38 -60.14 -5.05
N VAL A 21 -2.38 -60.38 -3.74
CA VAL A 21 -3.21 -59.63 -2.77
C VAL A 21 -2.57 -58.32 -2.37
N VAL A 22 -1.22 -58.20 -2.39
CA VAL A 22 -0.52 -56.95 -2.08
C VAL A 22 -0.55 -55.94 -3.25
N ALA A 23 -0.64 -56.42 -4.51
CA ALA A 23 -0.75 -55.56 -5.69
C ALA A 23 -2.12 -54.87 -5.82
N VAL A 24 -3.21 -55.50 -5.33
CA VAL A 24 -4.56 -54.89 -5.36
C VAL A 24 -4.78 -53.86 -4.25
N ALA A 25 -4.09 -53.98 -3.11
CA ALA A 25 -4.17 -53.00 -2.00
C ALA A 25 -3.41 -51.71 -2.25
N LEU A 26 -2.41 -51.67 -3.15
CA LEU A 26 -1.65 -50.48 -3.51
C LEU A 26 -2.30 -49.63 -4.62
N LEU A 27 -3.30 -50.15 -5.34
CA LEU A 27 -4.01 -49.41 -6.39
C LEU A 27 -5.24 -48.63 -5.88
N ALA A 28 -5.60 -48.77 -4.61
CA ALA A 28 -6.81 -48.16 -4.05
C ALA A 28 -6.58 -46.78 -3.38
N TRP A 29 -5.34 -46.19 -3.43
CA TRP A 29 -5.01 -44.92 -2.74
C TRP A 29 -4.45 -43.81 -3.63
N VAL A 30 -4.59 -43.93 -4.94
CA VAL A 30 -4.46 -42.75 -5.82
C VAL A 30 -5.87 -42.16 -5.94
N ALA A 31 -6.28 -41.44 -4.89
CA ALA A 31 -7.39 -40.50 -5.05
C ALA A 31 -6.99 -39.54 -6.18
N PRO A 32 -7.81 -39.38 -7.23
CA PRO A 32 -7.50 -38.40 -8.25
C PRO A 32 -7.46 -37.04 -7.54
N THR A 33 -6.28 -36.46 -7.41
CA THR A 33 -6.19 -35.03 -7.12
C THR A 33 -6.90 -34.36 -8.30
N ALA A 34 -8.14 -33.92 -8.08
CA ALA A 34 -8.84 -33.12 -9.05
C ALA A 34 -7.87 -31.99 -9.46
N PRO A 35 -7.60 -31.76 -10.74
CA PRO A 35 -6.78 -30.63 -11.15
C PRO A 35 -7.40 -29.39 -10.52
N ALA A 36 -6.62 -28.60 -9.81
CA ALA A 36 -7.08 -27.30 -9.33
C ALA A 36 -7.65 -26.58 -10.55
N ALA A 37 -8.97 -26.37 -10.55
CA ALA A 37 -9.61 -25.66 -11.66
C ALA A 37 -8.91 -24.32 -11.79
N ALA A 38 -8.46 -23.97 -13.00
CA ALA A 38 -7.90 -22.65 -13.25
C ALA A 38 -8.94 -21.60 -12.85
N ALA A 39 -8.48 -20.50 -12.23
CA ALA A 39 -9.37 -19.43 -11.82
C ALA A 39 -10.15 -18.90 -13.03
N GLU A 40 -11.44 -18.64 -12.84
CA GLU A 40 -12.30 -18.09 -13.90
C GLU A 40 -11.92 -16.66 -14.25
N PHE A 41 -11.43 -15.91 -13.24
CA PHE A 41 -11.07 -14.48 -13.36
C PHE A 41 -9.71 -14.23 -12.72
N VAL A 42 -8.90 -13.39 -13.38
CA VAL A 42 -7.63 -12.92 -12.85
C VAL A 42 -7.75 -11.43 -12.50
N MET A 43 -7.32 -11.08 -11.28
CA MET A 43 -7.29 -9.72 -10.77
C MET A 43 -5.84 -9.26 -10.59
N LYS A 44 -5.32 -8.46 -11.51
CA LYS A 44 -4.02 -7.79 -11.36
C LYS A 44 -4.19 -6.60 -10.42
N PHE A 45 -3.46 -6.59 -9.31
CA PHE A 45 -3.55 -5.55 -8.31
C PHE A 45 -2.18 -4.92 -8.09
N GLY A 46 -2.05 -3.61 -8.39
CA GLY A 46 -0.81 -2.86 -8.33
C GLY A 46 -0.64 -2.05 -7.05
N THR A 47 0.62 -1.81 -6.71
CA THR A 47 1.06 -0.80 -5.73
C THR A 47 2.49 -0.37 -6.03
N ALA A 48 2.81 0.90 -5.76
CA ALA A 48 4.16 1.42 -5.96
C ALA A 48 5.17 0.97 -4.89
N THR A 49 4.72 0.33 -3.82
CA THR A 49 5.53 0.01 -2.65
C THR A 49 5.70 -1.49 -2.45
N MET A 50 6.64 -1.90 -1.61
CA MET A 50 6.86 -3.29 -1.23
C MET A 50 7.23 -3.40 0.25
N ASN A 51 6.86 -4.53 0.88
CA ASN A 51 7.21 -4.87 2.26
C ASN A 51 6.78 -3.82 3.31
N GLU A 52 5.67 -3.13 3.06
CA GLU A 52 5.05 -2.14 3.94
C GLU A 52 3.51 -2.25 3.90
N GLY A 53 2.77 -1.30 4.49
CA GLY A 53 1.34 -1.39 4.73
C GLY A 53 0.49 -1.66 3.50
N GLN A 54 0.74 -1.00 2.35
CA GLN A 54 -0.05 -1.21 1.13
C GLN A 54 0.16 -2.62 0.57
N HIS A 55 1.41 -3.08 0.52
CA HIS A 55 1.72 -4.43 0.07
C HIS A 55 1.15 -5.49 1.03
N GLN A 56 1.14 -5.22 2.34
CA GLN A 56 0.53 -6.13 3.31
C GLN A 56 -1.00 -6.18 3.19
N PHE A 57 -1.65 -5.04 2.94
CA PHE A 57 -3.08 -5.01 2.63
C PHE A 57 -3.39 -5.92 1.45
N LEU A 58 -2.61 -5.85 0.37
CA LEU A 58 -2.82 -6.69 -0.81
C LEU A 58 -2.68 -8.18 -0.52
N LYS A 59 -1.74 -8.58 0.36
CA LYS A 59 -1.62 -9.97 0.80
C LYS A 59 -2.87 -10.45 1.54
N PHE A 60 -3.37 -9.66 2.48
CA PHE A 60 -4.60 -9.99 3.20
C PHE A 60 -5.82 -9.98 2.29
N TYR A 61 -5.88 -9.05 1.34
CA TYR A 61 -6.95 -8.96 0.36
C TYR A 61 -6.96 -10.17 -0.58
N LYS A 62 -5.80 -10.58 -1.09
CA LYS A 62 -5.63 -11.79 -1.90
C LYS A 62 -6.18 -13.02 -1.19
N GLU A 63 -5.71 -13.28 0.03
CA GLU A 63 -6.18 -14.42 0.82
C GLU A 63 -7.71 -14.41 1.02
N GLN A 64 -8.27 -13.23 1.30
CA GLN A 64 -9.69 -13.04 1.53
C GLN A 64 -10.50 -13.27 0.27
N VAL A 65 -10.12 -12.68 -0.87
CA VAL A 65 -10.83 -12.80 -2.15
C VAL A 65 -10.76 -14.25 -2.67
N GLU A 66 -9.58 -14.85 -2.68
CA GLU A 66 -9.40 -16.22 -3.19
C GLU A 66 -10.20 -17.23 -2.36
N LYS A 67 -10.20 -17.07 -1.03
CA LYS A 67 -11.01 -17.90 -0.12
C LYS A 67 -12.51 -17.68 -0.33
N ALA A 68 -12.96 -16.42 -0.36
CA ALA A 68 -14.39 -16.08 -0.44
C ALA A 68 -14.98 -16.40 -1.81
N SER A 69 -14.19 -16.37 -2.88
CA SER A 69 -14.60 -16.77 -4.23
C SER A 69 -14.54 -18.27 -4.47
N GLY A 70 -14.06 -19.08 -3.51
CA GLY A 70 -13.81 -20.52 -3.71
C GLY A 70 -12.73 -20.79 -4.77
N GLY A 71 -11.76 -19.87 -4.94
CA GLY A 71 -10.70 -19.96 -5.95
C GLY A 71 -11.13 -19.53 -7.36
N ARG A 72 -12.36 -19.03 -7.54
CA ARG A 72 -12.84 -18.56 -8.86
C ARG A 72 -12.17 -17.25 -9.30
N ILE A 73 -11.63 -16.45 -8.36
CA ILE A 73 -10.82 -15.25 -8.63
C ILE A 73 -9.40 -15.53 -8.14
N GLU A 74 -8.40 -15.39 -9.02
CA GLU A 74 -6.98 -15.35 -8.67
C GLU A 74 -6.53 -13.88 -8.54
N VAL A 75 -5.98 -13.50 -7.39
CA VAL A 75 -5.40 -12.16 -7.19
C VAL A 75 -3.89 -12.21 -7.41
N GLN A 76 -3.42 -11.51 -8.42
CA GLN A 76 -2.00 -11.35 -8.74
C GLN A 76 -1.51 -10.00 -8.24
N ILE A 77 -0.59 -9.99 -7.27
CA ILE A 77 -0.05 -8.77 -6.66
C ILE A 77 1.19 -8.32 -7.44
N TYR A 78 1.23 -7.05 -7.82
CA TYR A 78 2.32 -6.39 -8.53
C TYR A 78 2.86 -5.21 -7.70
N PRO A 79 3.80 -5.46 -6.76
CA PRO A 79 4.37 -4.42 -5.91
C PRO A 79 5.51 -3.67 -6.61
N GLY A 80 5.93 -2.53 -6.05
CA GLY A 80 7.11 -1.80 -6.52
C GLY A 80 6.96 -1.21 -7.92
N SER A 81 5.75 -0.78 -8.29
CA SER A 81 5.46 -0.18 -9.62
C SER A 81 5.72 -1.14 -10.80
N GLN A 82 5.55 -2.45 -10.64
CA GLN A 82 5.76 -3.43 -11.71
C GLN A 82 4.79 -3.26 -12.90
N LEU A 83 3.63 -2.64 -12.67
CA LEU A 83 2.65 -2.33 -13.73
C LEU A 83 2.83 -0.91 -14.30
N GLY A 84 3.84 -0.17 -13.84
CA GLY A 84 4.16 1.18 -14.27
C GLY A 84 4.18 2.19 -13.11
N PRO A 85 4.57 3.44 -13.36
CA PRO A 85 4.50 4.50 -12.37
C PRO A 85 3.05 4.78 -11.95
N ILE A 86 2.85 5.30 -10.73
CA ILE A 86 1.53 5.50 -10.10
C ILE A 86 0.46 6.07 -11.04
N PRO A 87 0.70 7.15 -11.80
CA PRO A 87 -0.33 7.68 -12.70
C PRO A 87 -0.79 6.67 -13.77
N ARG A 88 0.12 5.81 -14.27
CA ARG A 88 -0.20 4.76 -15.23
C ARG A 88 -1.01 3.62 -14.62
N GLU A 89 -0.72 3.26 -13.36
CA GLU A 89 -1.51 2.25 -12.65
C GLU A 89 -2.95 2.75 -12.43
N ILE A 90 -3.14 4.01 -12.01
CA ILE A 90 -4.47 4.64 -11.85
C ILE A 90 -5.22 4.68 -13.20
N GLU A 91 -4.56 5.12 -14.27
CA GLU A 91 -5.13 5.12 -15.62
C GLU A 91 -5.53 3.69 -16.06
N GLY A 92 -4.68 2.70 -15.78
CA GLY A 92 -4.95 1.30 -16.06
C GLY A 92 -6.20 0.77 -15.35
N VAL A 93 -6.44 1.20 -14.12
CA VAL A 93 -7.68 0.86 -13.38
C VAL A 93 -8.90 1.52 -14.01
N GLN A 94 -8.82 2.78 -14.44
CA GLN A 94 -9.91 3.47 -15.14
C GLN A 94 -10.28 2.77 -16.46
N LEU A 95 -9.28 2.28 -17.18
CA LEU A 95 -9.44 1.61 -18.47
C LEU A 95 -9.79 0.12 -18.35
N GLY A 96 -9.60 -0.50 -17.16
CA GLY A 96 -9.85 -1.92 -16.92
C GLY A 96 -8.69 -2.85 -17.30
N SER A 97 -7.55 -2.34 -17.74
CA SER A 97 -6.35 -3.14 -18.03
C SER A 97 -5.61 -3.58 -16.75
N ILE A 98 -5.80 -2.86 -15.65
CA ILE A 98 -5.43 -3.20 -14.28
C ILE A 98 -6.73 -3.31 -13.48
N GLN A 99 -6.90 -4.37 -12.68
CA GLN A 99 -8.15 -4.63 -12.00
C GLN A 99 -8.24 -3.90 -10.65
N GLY A 100 -7.11 -3.60 -10.00
CA GLY A 100 -7.10 -2.83 -8.75
C GLY A 100 -5.77 -2.14 -8.49
N TYR A 101 -5.83 -1.09 -7.67
CA TYR A 101 -4.67 -0.32 -7.23
C TYR A 101 -4.87 0.16 -5.79
N ILE A 102 -3.80 0.16 -5.01
CA ILE A 102 -3.74 0.85 -3.71
C ILE A 102 -2.59 1.85 -3.73
N GLY A 103 -2.84 3.07 -3.30
CA GLY A 103 -1.81 4.09 -3.20
C GLY A 103 -2.26 5.37 -2.53
N PRO A 104 -1.32 6.31 -2.29
CA PRO A 104 -1.62 7.57 -1.64
C PRO A 104 -2.65 8.38 -2.42
N VAL A 105 -3.62 8.94 -1.67
CA VAL A 105 -4.71 9.74 -2.24
C VAL A 105 -4.21 10.99 -2.97
N ASP A 106 -3.03 11.48 -2.64
CA ASP A 106 -2.39 12.64 -3.28
C ASP A 106 -2.21 12.47 -4.79
N PHE A 107 -2.02 11.25 -5.28
CA PHE A 107 -1.91 10.97 -6.71
C PHE A 107 -3.26 10.96 -7.44
N PHE A 108 -4.37 11.04 -6.69
CA PHE A 108 -5.71 11.14 -7.25
C PHE A 108 -6.19 12.58 -7.47
N VAL A 109 -5.34 13.61 -7.20
CA VAL A 109 -5.69 15.01 -7.46
C VAL A 109 -5.97 15.31 -8.94
N GLY A 110 -5.41 14.53 -9.86
CA GLY A 110 -5.73 14.57 -11.28
C GLY A 110 -7.11 13.95 -11.61
N ILE A 111 -7.66 13.13 -10.72
CA ILE A 111 -9.00 12.56 -10.80
C ILE A 111 -10.01 13.56 -10.26
N ASP A 112 -9.71 14.10 -9.06
CA ASP A 112 -10.49 15.16 -8.43
C ASP A 112 -9.60 15.94 -7.45
N PRO A 113 -9.51 17.30 -7.54
CA PRO A 113 -8.63 18.11 -6.70
C PRO A 113 -8.95 18.03 -5.20
N ARG A 114 -10.15 17.59 -4.82
CA ARG A 114 -10.55 17.38 -3.42
C ARG A 114 -9.70 16.33 -2.69
N PHE A 115 -9.08 15.40 -3.40
CA PHE A 115 -8.12 14.47 -2.79
C PHE A 115 -6.91 15.17 -2.16
N GLY A 116 -6.53 16.35 -2.64
CA GLY A 116 -5.40 17.09 -2.10
C GLY A 116 -5.55 17.51 -0.64
N VAL A 117 -6.79 17.59 -0.09
CA VAL A 117 -7.00 18.01 1.30
C VAL A 117 -6.46 17.04 2.34
N PHE A 118 -6.24 15.77 1.96
CA PHE A 118 -5.67 14.76 2.85
C PHE A 118 -4.18 14.95 3.10
N SER A 119 -3.49 15.79 2.31
CA SER A 119 -2.12 16.26 2.56
C SER A 119 -2.06 17.64 3.22
N ALA A 120 -3.19 18.14 3.74
CA ALA A 120 -3.22 19.39 4.49
C ALA A 120 -2.40 19.26 5.77
N PRO A 121 -1.45 20.20 6.01
CA PRO A 121 -0.65 20.13 7.23
C PRO A 121 -1.50 20.45 8.47
N MET A 122 -1.11 19.89 9.62
CA MET A 122 -1.69 20.12 10.94
C MET A 122 -3.18 19.75 11.10
N VAL A 123 -3.74 18.95 10.16
CA VAL A 123 -5.14 18.48 10.25
C VAL A 123 -5.26 17.31 11.22
N PHE A 124 -4.32 16.37 11.18
CA PHE A 124 -4.35 15.19 12.04
C PHE A 124 -3.45 15.35 13.25
N ARG A 125 -3.93 14.91 14.42
CA ARG A 125 -3.18 15.05 15.67
C ARG A 125 -2.06 14.03 15.87
N ASN A 126 -2.27 12.82 15.34
CA ASN A 126 -1.35 11.69 15.39
C ASN A 126 -1.79 10.59 14.42
N GLU A 127 -1.01 9.52 14.34
CA GLU A 127 -1.25 8.38 13.45
C GLU A 127 -2.62 7.71 13.67
N ALA A 128 -3.02 7.51 14.93
CA ALA A 128 -4.31 6.90 15.26
C ALA A 128 -5.49 7.80 14.82
N ASN A 129 -5.36 9.12 14.99
CA ASN A 129 -6.35 10.08 14.54
C ASN A 129 -6.45 10.12 13.01
N ALA A 130 -5.34 10.08 12.29
CA ALA A 130 -5.33 10.03 10.83
C ALA A 130 -6.03 8.75 10.33
N ALA A 131 -5.71 7.59 10.93
CA ALA A 131 -6.32 6.31 10.58
C ALA A 131 -7.84 6.33 10.84
N ALA A 132 -8.27 6.70 12.05
CA ALA A 132 -9.69 6.76 12.40
C ALA A 132 -10.47 7.74 11.50
N THR A 133 -9.83 8.85 11.08
CA THR A 133 -10.45 9.82 10.18
C THR A 133 -10.66 9.25 8.78
N VAL A 134 -9.65 8.60 8.18
CA VAL A 134 -9.82 8.07 6.81
C VAL A 134 -10.66 6.80 6.77
N GLU A 135 -10.81 6.12 7.91
CA GLU A 135 -11.72 4.97 8.07
C GLU A 135 -13.15 5.38 8.49
N ASP A 136 -13.39 6.65 8.81
CA ASP A 136 -14.74 7.15 9.10
C ASP A 136 -15.65 6.91 7.89
N PRO A 137 -16.84 6.28 8.07
CA PRO A 137 -17.74 5.92 6.97
C PRO A 137 -18.16 7.11 6.08
N ASP A 138 -18.30 8.31 6.64
CA ASP A 138 -18.66 9.50 5.88
C ASP A 138 -17.47 9.97 5.01
N ILE A 139 -16.25 9.88 5.52
CA ILE A 139 -15.03 10.19 4.76
C ILE A 139 -14.82 9.17 3.66
N GLN A 140 -14.96 7.86 3.95
CA GLN A 140 -14.88 6.83 2.92
C GLN A 140 -15.91 7.03 1.82
N LYS A 141 -17.16 7.28 2.20
CA LYS A 141 -18.24 7.56 1.24
C LYS A 141 -17.93 8.78 0.37
N ALA A 142 -17.39 9.86 0.97
CA ALA A 142 -16.97 11.03 0.23
C ALA A 142 -15.85 10.71 -0.76
N MET A 143 -14.79 10.01 -0.32
CA MET A 143 -13.67 9.60 -1.17
C MET A 143 -14.12 8.69 -2.33
N TYR A 144 -14.97 7.71 -2.06
CA TYR A 144 -15.49 6.78 -3.07
C TYR A 144 -16.35 7.48 -4.12
N ALA A 145 -17.12 8.50 -3.69
CA ALA A 145 -17.89 9.34 -4.61
C ALA A 145 -17.02 10.16 -5.58
N LEU A 146 -15.76 10.47 -5.23
CA LEU A 146 -14.83 11.18 -6.12
C LEU A 146 -14.27 10.28 -7.24
N VAL A 147 -14.08 8.99 -6.99
CA VAL A 147 -13.54 8.06 -7.98
C VAL A 147 -14.60 7.40 -8.86
N ALA A 148 -15.85 7.29 -8.37
CA ALA A 148 -16.92 6.60 -9.06
C ALA A 148 -17.21 7.15 -10.48
N PRO A 149 -17.28 8.49 -10.73
CA PRO A 149 -17.48 9.04 -12.08
C PRO A 149 -16.32 8.75 -13.04
N LYS A 150 -15.19 8.28 -12.52
CA LYS A 150 -13.97 7.95 -13.25
C LYS A 150 -13.78 6.44 -13.43
N ARG A 151 -14.88 5.68 -13.39
CA ARG A 151 -14.93 4.22 -13.59
C ARG A 151 -14.09 3.43 -12.59
N MET A 152 -13.97 3.92 -11.37
CA MET A 152 -13.33 3.25 -10.26
C MET A 152 -14.30 3.10 -9.09
N THR A 153 -14.21 1.98 -8.40
CA THR A 153 -14.96 1.68 -7.19
C THR A 153 -14.00 1.66 -6.01
N GLY A 154 -14.18 2.55 -5.03
CA GLY A 154 -13.42 2.52 -3.78
C GLY A 154 -13.91 1.37 -2.89
N ILE A 155 -12.98 0.63 -2.27
CA ILE A 155 -13.30 -0.55 -1.47
C ILE A 155 -12.68 -0.55 -0.06
N ALA A 156 -11.66 0.28 0.17
CA ALA A 156 -11.03 0.48 1.48
C ALA A 156 -10.21 1.76 1.49
N THR A 157 -9.84 2.19 2.69
CA THR A 157 -8.85 3.26 2.95
C THR A 157 -7.84 2.77 3.98
N LEU A 158 -6.66 3.38 4.03
CA LEU A 158 -5.61 3.01 4.97
C LEU A 158 -4.75 4.23 5.29
N SER A 159 -4.40 4.46 6.55
CA SER A 159 -3.36 5.42 6.94
C SER A 159 -2.04 4.69 7.16
N LEU A 160 -0.95 5.25 6.63
CA LEU A 160 0.38 4.61 6.61
C LEU A 160 1.37 5.27 7.57
N GLY A 161 0.87 6.13 8.46
CA GLY A 161 1.68 6.86 9.42
C GLY A 161 2.15 8.23 8.95
N ALA A 162 3.04 8.83 9.73
CA ALA A 162 3.56 10.17 9.46
C ALA A 162 4.33 10.25 8.14
N SER A 163 4.27 11.43 7.55
CA SER A 163 5.05 11.79 6.37
C SER A 163 6.29 12.56 6.82
N ASP A 164 7.42 11.88 6.82
CA ASP A 164 8.69 12.36 7.35
C ASP A 164 9.58 12.95 6.23
N TYR A 165 10.56 13.77 6.63
CA TYR A 165 11.51 14.39 5.70
C TYR A 165 12.85 13.67 5.71
N GLY A 166 13.24 13.14 4.56
CA GLY A 166 14.59 12.63 4.33
C GLY A 166 15.36 13.53 3.35
N SER A 167 16.59 13.91 3.68
CA SER A 167 17.41 14.80 2.82
C SER A 167 18.87 14.39 2.86
N LYS A 168 19.59 14.58 1.72
CA LYS A 168 21.04 14.31 1.60
C LYS A 168 21.84 15.15 2.59
N LYS A 169 21.50 16.43 2.74
CA LYS A 169 21.97 17.27 3.85
C LYS A 169 20.90 17.26 4.92
N PRO A 170 21.16 16.74 6.11
CA PRO A 170 20.15 16.59 7.16
C PRO A 170 19.39 17.88 7.47
N ILE A 171 18.11 17.74 7.79
CA ILE A 171 17.27 18.83 8.30
C ILE A 171 17.24 18.67 9.81
N MET A 172 18.09 19.40 10.51
CA MET A 172 18.21 19.35 11.97
C MET A 172 17.46 20.50 12.66
N ARG A 173 17.20 21.57 11.93
CA ARG A 173 16.51 22.78 12.38
C ARG A 173 15.52 23.24 11.30
N LEU A 174 14.56 24.06 11.69
CA LEU A 174 13.58 24.63 10.77
C LEU A 174 14.27 25.41 9.62
N ALA A 175 15.36 26.13 9.93
CA ALA A 175 16.11 26.89 8.95
C ALA A 175 16.78 26.02 7.86
N ASP A 176 16.98 24.73 8.12
CA ASP A 176 17.62 23.83 7.16
C ASP A 176 16.73 23.47 5.96
N PHE A 177 15.45 23.84 5.99
CA PHE A 177 14.55 23.71 4.84
C PHE A 177 14.88 24.71 3.72
N GLU A 178 15.48 25.86 4.06
CA GLU A 178 15.71 26.96 3.14
C GLU A 178 16.47 26.52 1.89
N GLY A 179 15.92 26.85 0.71
CA GLY A 179 16.48 26.55 -0.60
C GLY A 179 16.48 25.10 -1.05
N LYS A 180 16.00 24.15 -0.23
CA LYS A 180 15.96 22.73 -0.62
C LYS A 180 14.88 22.45 -1.66
N LYS A 181 15.20 21.54 -2.57
CA LYS A 181 14.27 20.91 -3.51
C LYS A 181 13.81 19.59 -2.93
N ILE A 182 12.60 19.55 -2.41
CA ILE A 182 12.03 18.35 -1.74
C ILE A 182 11.02 17.71 -2.64
N ARG A 183 11.18 16.42 -2.90
CA ARG A 183 10.17 15.65 -3.64
C ARG A 183 8.90 15.53 -2.81
N ILE A 184 7.76 15.69 -3.50
CA ILE A 184 6.40 15.55 -2.99
C ILE A 184 5.57 14.64 -3.91
N ASN A 185 4.38 14.25 -3.47
CA ASN A 185 3.43 13.52 -4.31
C ASN A 185 2.79 14.40 -5.40
N GLY A 186 2.71 15.72 -5.16
CA GLY A 186 2.36 16.70 -6.19
C GLY A 186 1.11 17.51 -5.92
N THR A 187 0.60 17.55 -4.69
CA THR A 187 -0.56 18.38 -4.33
C THR A 187 -0.18 19.86 -4.22
N ALA A 188 -1.18 20.75 -4.36
CA ALA A 188 -0.99 22.17 -4.13
C ALA A 188 -0.65 22.47 -2.66
N LEU A 189 -1.24 21.71 -1.73
CA LEU A 189 -1.00 21.84 -0.29
C LEU A 189 0.43 21.47 0.10
N GLU A 190 0.98 20.38 -0.46
CA GLU A 190 2.39 20.03 -0.23
C GLU A 190 3.36 21.11 -0.77
N ARG A 191 3.07 21.69 -1.95
CA ARG A 191 3.88 22.80 -2.50
C ARG A 191 3.81 24.02 -1.61
N ALA A 192 2.61 24.43 -1.19
CA ALA A 192 2.41 25.60 -0.33
C ALA A 192 3.08 25.41 1.04
N LYS A 193 2.97 24.20 1.63
CA LYS A 193 3.65 23.82 2.86
C LYS A 193 5.15 24.04 2.75
N LEU A 194 5.78 23.47 1.73
CA LEU A 194 7.23 23.63 1.54
C LEU A 194 7.64 25.07 1.27
N ALA A 195 6.85 25.82 0.51
CA ALA A 195 7.13 27.26 0.28
C ALA A 195 7.11 28.05 1.58
N LYS A 196 6.21 27.78 2.52
CA LYS A 196 6.21 28.42 3.87
C LYS A 196 7.44 28.05 4.69
N LEU A 197 8.07 26.91 4.41
CA LEU A 197 9.31 26.49 5.06
C LEU A 197 10.58 26.96 4.32
N GLY A 198 10.45 27.75 3.25
CA GLY A 198 11.59 28.23 2.45
C GLY A 198 12.12 27.18 1.44
N ALA A 199 11.43 26.05 1.27
CA ALA A 199 11.78 24.98 0.34
C ALA A 199 10.88 24.98 -0.91
N SER A 200 11.27 24.24 -1.93
CA SER A 200 10.47 24.02 -3.13
C SER A 200 10.03 22.56 -3.26
N GLY A 201 8.76 22.33 -3.63
CA GLY A 201 8.19 21.02 -3.85
C GLY A 201 8.27 20.56 -5.30
N VAL A 202 8.91 19.41 -5.56
CA VAL A 202 9.03 18.78 -6.87
C VAL A 202 8.16 17.53 -6.92
N GLY A 203 7.03 17.58 -7.65
CA GLY A 203 6.11 16.45 -7.80
C GLY A 203 6.68 15.37 -8.71
N MET A 204 6.77 14.12 -8.22
CA MET A 204 7.16 12.96 -9.02
C MET A 204 6.68 11.65 -8.39
N PRO A 205 6.44 10.58 -9.19
CA PRO A 205 6.10 9.26 -8.67
C PRO A 205 7.26 8.66 -7.87
N LEU A 206 6.94 7.71 -6.96
CA LEU A 206 7.93 7.11 -6.06
C LEU A 206 9.08 6.42 -6.79
N SER A 207 8.80 5.79 -7.95
CA SER A 207 9.80 5.09 -8.76
C SER A 207 10.94 5.99 -9.27
N GLU A 208 10.75 7.30 -9.31
CA GLU A 208 11.73 8.27 -9.79
C GLU A 208 12.57 8.87 -8.65
N VAL A 209 12.18 8.65 -7.38
CA VAL A 209 12.79 9.35 -6.23
C VAL A 209 14.25 8.98 -6.02
N VAL A 210 14.59 7.67 -6.01
CA VAL A 210 15.97 7.23 -5.78
C VAL A 210 16.91 7.72 -6.88
N PRO A 211 16.58 7.57 -8.19
CA PRO A 211 17.37 8.16 -9.27
C PRO A 211 17.54 9.69 -9.16
N ALA A 212 16.46 10.40 -8.80
CA ALA A 212 16.49 11.86 -8.68
C ALA A 212 17.37 12.34 -7.51
N LEU A 213 17.35 11.63 -6.38
CA LEU A 213 18.25 11.85 -5.24
C LEU A 213 19.71 11.61 -5.66
N ASP A 214 19.98 10.47 -6.30
CA ASP A 214 21.34 10.12 -6.73
C ASP A 214 21.93 11.18 -7.66
N GLN A 215 21.16 11.58 -8.68
CA GLN A 215 21.54 12.61 -9.66
C GLN A 215 21.57 14.04 -9.08
N GLY A 216 21.04 14.27 -7.86
CA GLY A 216 20.98 15.58 -7.23
C GLY A 216 19.96 16.54 -7.86
N THR A 217 18.96 16.04 -8.61
CA THR A 217 17.85 16.86 -9.12
C THR A 217 16.90 17.28 -8.01
N ILE A 218 16.85 16.51 -6.92
CA ILE A 218 16.22 16.84 -5.64
C ILE A 218 17.23 16.69 -4.50
N ASP A 219 17.03 17.46 -3.43
CA ASP A 219 17.87 17.41 -2.21
C ASP A 219 17.33 16.41 -1.19
N GLY A 220 16.03 16.13 -1.25
CA GLY A 220 15.33 15.26 -0.31
C GLY A 220 13.94 14.85 -0.80
N THR A 221 13.23 14.09 0.04
CA THR A 221 11.88 13.63 -0.23
C THR A 221 11.05 13.63 1.05
N ILE A 222 9.74 13.82 0.91
CA ILE A 222 8.76 13.53 1.94
C ILE A 222 8.26 12.10 1.69
N SER A 223 8.28 11.25 2.72
CA SER A 223 7.72 9.89 2.67
C SER A 223 7.54 9.31 4.08
N GLY A 224 6.87 8.18 4.20
CA GLY A 224 6.84 7.45 5.46
C GLY A 224 8.18 6.76 5.76
N LEU A 225 8.52 6.63 7.05
CA LEU A 225 9.73 5.92 7.47
C LEU A 225 9.79 4.48 6.91
N SER A 226 8.63 3.84 6.73
CA SER A 226 8.50 2.53 6.09
C SER A 226 9.08 2.48 4.66
N ILE A 227 8.94 3.57 3.90
CA ILE A 227 9.44 3.68 2.52
C ILE A 227 10.96 3.87 2.52
N PHE A 228 11.49 4.70 3.41
CA PHE A 228 12.94 4.88 3.55
C PHE A 228 13.63 3.55 3.87
N VAL A 229 13.05 2.74 4.76
CA VAL A 229 13.53 1.39 5.10
C VAL A 229 13.38 0.43 3.93
N ALA A 230 12.19 0.34 3.33
CA ALA A 230 11.89 -0.64 2.27
C ALA A 230 12.74 -0.43 1.00
N PHE A 231 13.00 0.83 0.65
CA PHE A 231 13.82 1.20 -0.51
C PHE A 231 15.31 1.37 -0.18
N LYS A 232 15.72 1.09 1.08
CA LYS A 232 17.11 1.18 1.55
C LYS A 232 17.76 2.51 1.19
N MET A 233 17.03 3.61 1.44
CA MET A 233 17.51 4.96 1.08
C MET A 233 18.66 5.46 1.98
N ASN A 234 19.11 4.65 2.94
CA ASN A 234 20.17 4.96 3.90
C ASN A 234 21.53 5.27 3.26
N ASP A 235 21.78 4.87 2.02
CA ASP A 235 23.02 5.23 1.32
C ASP A 235 23.02 6.68 0.85
N LEU A 236 21.86 7.25 0.55
CA LEU A 236 21.67 8.62 0.10
C LEU A 236 21.23 9.58 1.22
N ILE A 237 20.46 9.06 2.19
CA ILE A 237 19.85 9.81 3.29
C ILE A 237 20.26 9.15 4.61
N LYS A 238 20.88 9.90 5.51
CA LYS A 238 21.31 9.35 6.81
C LYS A 238 20.34 9.73 7.95
N VAL A 239 19.70 10.88 7.85
CA VAL A 239 18.81 11.39 8.89
C VAL A 239 17.39 11.54 8.34
N ILE A 240 16.43 10.95 9.03
CA ILE A 240 15.01 11.19 8.81
C ILE A 240 14.53 12.16 9.87
N THR A 241 13.91 13.26 9.44
CA THR A 241 13.38 14.29 10.33
C THR A 241 11.90 14.14 10.48
N VAL A 242 11.46 13.85 11.70
CA VAL A 242 10.06 13.68 12.09
C VAL A 242 9.49 15.02 12.52
N THR A 243 8.36 15.40 11.94
CA THR A 243 7.64 16.64 12.24
C THR A 243 6.17 16.42 12.60
N ASN A 244 5.61 15.27 12.23
CA ASN A 244 4.20 14.92 12.41
C ASN A 244 3.23 15.98 11.85
N ASP A 245 3.64 16.71 10.83
CA ASP A 245 2.84 17.79 10.22
C ASP A 245 1.80 17.26 9.22
N THR A 246 2.06 16.11 8.61
CA THR A 246 1.14 15.42 7.69
C THR A 246 1.22 13.90 7.84
N TYR A 247 0.21 13.20 7.32
CA TYR A 247 0.12 11.73 7.34
C TYR A 247 -0.19 11.20 5.95
N ILE A 248 0.34 10.03 5.62
CA ILE A 248 0.12 9.39 4.33
C ILE A 248 -1.17 8.57 4.40
N ASN A 249 -2.15 8.96 3.61
CA ASN A 249 -3.43 8.28 3.53
C ASN A 249 -3.59 7.67 2.14
N SER A 250 -4.09 6.45 2.07
CA SER A 250 -4.26 5.69 0.84
C SER A 250 -5.71 5.30 0.61
N ILE A 251 -6.06 5.17 -0.66
CA ILE A 251 -7.33 4.61 -1.12
C ILE A 251 -7.06 3.32 -1.89
N VAL A 252 -7.96 2.37 -1.75
CA VAL A 252 -8.01 1.12 -2.51
C VAL A 252 -9.12 1.22 -3.52
N VAL A 253 -8.78 1.11 -4.80
CA VAL A 253 -9.74 1.23 -5.90
C VAL A 253 -9.70 0.00 -6.79
N VAL A 254 -10.87 -0.36 -7.34
CA VAL A 254 -11.04 -1.45 -8.32
C VAL A 254 -11.67 -0.88 -9.58
N SER A 255 -11.32 -1.44 -10.73
CA SER A 255 -11.90 -1.07 -12.01
C SER A 255 -13.39 -1.41 -12.05
N SER A 256 -14.27 -0.41 -12.21
CA SER A 256 -15.69 -0.64 -12.40
C SER A 256 -15.99 -1.40 -13.68
N ALA A 257 -15.20 -1.15 -14.75
CA ALA A 257 -15.34 -1.86 -16.01
C ALA A 257 -15.08 -3.38 -15.86
N TRP A 258 -14.07 -3.75 -15.06
CA TRP A 258 -13.80 -5.16 -14.79
C TRP A 258 -14.85 -5.75 -13.84
N LEU A 259 -15.25 -5.02 -12.79
CA LEU A 259 -16.31 -5.46 -11.88
C LEU A 259 -17.62 -5.80 -12.61
N ASP A 260 -17.94 -5.07 -13.69
CA ASP A 260 -19.15 -5.29 -14.48
C ASP A 260 -19.08 -6.57 -15.35
N THR A 261 -17.90 -7.15 -15.51
CA THR A 261 -17.74 -8.47 -16.16
C THR A 261 -17.95 -9.64 -15.23
N LEU A 262 -17.96 -9.40 -13.90
CA LEU A 262 -18.11 -10.45 -12.89
C LEU A 262 -19.59 -10.80 -12.65
N PRO A 263 -19.89 -12.07 -12.36
CA PRO A 263 -21.18 -12.47 -11.76
C PRO A 263 -21.43 -11.68 -10.47
N PRO A 264 -22.72 -11.43 -10.11
CA PRO A 264 -23.07 -10.60 -8.95
C PRO A 264 -22.46 -11.06 -7.62
N ASP A 265 -22.37 -12.38 -7.40
CA ASP A 265 -21.74 -12.98 -6.22
C ASP A 265 -20.26 -12.67 -6.13
N LEU A 266 -19.50 -12.78 -7.22
CA LEU A 266 -18.07 -12.46 -7.26
C LEU A 266 -17.81 -10.97 -7.17
N LYS A 267 -18.65 -10.13 -7.81
CA LYS A 267 -18.59 -8.66 -7.65
C LYS A 267 -18.72 -8.27 -6.18
N LYS A 268 -19.67 -8.89 -5.46
CA LYS A 268 -19.85 -8.68 -4.01
C LYS A 268 -18.61 -9.13 -3.22
N VAL A 269 -18.05 -10.29 -3.52
CA VAL A 269 -16.82 -10.80 -2.88
C VAL A 269 -15.68 -9.79 -3.02
N VAL A 270 -15.44 -9.25 -4.21
CA VAL A 270 -14.37 -8.27 -4.46
C VAL A 270 -14.55 -7.01 -3.61
N ILE A 271 -15.75 -6.45 -3.58
CA ILE A 271 -16.05 -5.21 -2.84
C ILE A 271 -15.96 -5.43 -1.33
N ASP A 272 -16.66 -6.44 -0.81
CA ASP A 272 -16.74 -6.70 0.62
C ASP A 272 -15.40 -7.12 1.23
N SER A 273 -14.54 -7.77 0.45
CA SER A 273 -13.21 -8.17 0.89
C SER A 273 -12.32 -6.99 1.26
N GLY A 274 -12.50 -5.82 0.64
CA GLY A 274 -11.78 -4.61 1.01
C GLY A 274 -12.06 -4.20 2.45
N ALA A 275 -13.33 -4.03 2.78
CA ALA A 275 -13.77 -3.70 4.14
C ALA A 275 -13.39 -4.80 5.16
N ALA A 276 -13.51 -6.07 4.78
CA ALA A 276 -13.23 -7.21 5.66
C ALA A 276 -11.75 -7.26 6.11
N VAL A 277 -10.81 -6.77 5.31
CA VAL A 277 -9.39 -6.80 5.65
C VAL A 277 -8.84 -5.47 6.16
N GLN A 278 -9.61 -4.37 6.06
CA GLN A 278 -9.16 -3.02 6.40
C GLN A 278 -8.65 -2.92 7.84
N GLY A 279 -9.44 -3.29 8.84
CA GLY A 279 -9.07 -3.15 10.24
C GLY A 279 -7.82 -3.97 10.62
N LYS A 280 -7.69 -5.21 10.14
CA LYS A 280 -6.47 -6.00 10.38
C LYS A 280 -5.25 -5.43 9.67
N SER A 281 -5.45 -4.77 8.51
CA SER A 281 -4.37 -4.11 7.78
C SER A 281 -3.90 -2.87 8.51
N GLN A 282 -4.81 -2.07 9.05
CA GLN A 282 -4.48 -0.88 9.84
C GLN A 282 -3.75 -1.28 11.14
N GLN A 283 -4.21 -2.32 11.83
CA GLN A 283 -3.52 -2.83 13.01
C GLN A 283 -2.10 -3.30 12.68
N TRP A 284 -1.93 -3.99 11.54
CA TRP A 284 -0.60 -4.39 11.09
C TRP A 284 0.32 -3.18 10.83
N VAL A 285 -0.20 -2.08 10.25
CA VAL A 285 0.57 -0.83 10.06
C VAL A 285 1.02 -0.27 11.40
N PHE A 286 0.14 -0.19 12.40
CA PHE A 286 0.51 0.29 13.74
C PHE A 286 1.58 -0.58 14.41
N ASP A 287 1.51 -1.90 14.25
CA ASP A 287 2.52 -2.79 14.82
C ASP A 287 3.83 -2.75 14.04
N PHE A 288 3.76 -2.54 12.73
CA PHE A 288 4.91 -2.38 11.86
C PHE A 288 5.67 -1.08 12.15
N SER A 289 4.97 0.05 12.35
CA SER A 289 5.60 1.35 12.61
C SER A 289 6.42 1.36 13.90
N LYS A 290 6.06 0.57 14.91
CA LYS A 290 6.82 0.48 16.19
C LYS A 290 8.27 0.05 16.03
N LYS A 291 8.61 -0.72 14.99
CA LYS A 291 9.97 -1.23 14.76
C LYS A 291 10.78 -0.40 13.75
N LEU A 292 10.14 0.49 12.98
CA LEU A 292 10.78 1.17 11.86
C LEU A 292 11.99 2.02 12.25
N THR A 293 11.96 2.68 13.42
CA THR A 293 13.12 3.43 13.93
C THR A 293 14.31 2.52 14.18
N GLY A 294 14.07 1.32 14.75
CA GLY A 294 15.11 0.30 14.93
C GLY A 294 15.63 -0.23 13.61
N ASP A 295 14.74 -0.53 12.67
CA ASP A 295 15.09 -1.02 11.33
C ASP A 295 15.94 0.04 10.57
N TRP A 296 15.58 1.33 10.66
CA TRP A 296 16.34 2.42 10.06
C TRP A 296 17.74 2.57 10.70
N THR A 297 17.81 2.47 12.03
CA THR A 297 19.07 2.52 12.77
C THR A 297 19.98 1.35 12.41
N ALA A 298 19.41 0.15 12.24
CA ALA A 298 20.16 -1.03 11.80
C ALA A 298 20.77 -0.87 10.39
N LEU A 299 20.15 -0.03 9.55
CA LEU A 299 20.70 0.37 8.24
C LEU A 299 21.74 1.51 8.34
N GLY A 300 22.11 1.94 9.56
CA GLY A 300 23.08 3.02 9.78
C GLY A 300 22.50 4.43 9.65
N GLY A 301 21.18 4.57 9.70
CA GLY A 301 20.48 5.85 9.72
C GLY A 301 20.14 6.32 11.13
N THR A 302 19.66 7.54 11.25
CA THR A 302 19.14 8.13 12.50
C THR A 302 17.77 8.75 12.26
N VAL A 303 16.95 8.78 13.30
CA VAL A 303 15.68 9.51 13.32
C VAL A 303 15.86 10.71 14.24
N HIS A 304 15.52 11.90 13.74
CA HIS A 304 15.65 13.17 14.43
C HIS A 304 14.28 13.87 14.54
N THR A 305 13.99 14.42 15.70
CA THR A 305 12.84 15.31 15.87
C THR A 305 13.35 16.75 15.97
N LEU A 306 12.72 17.67 15.26
CA LEU A 306 13.08 19.10 15.37
C LEU A 306 12.97 19.57 16.82
N PRO A 307 13.82 20.53 17.24
CA PRO A 307 13.69 21.19 18.55
C PRO A 307 12.28 21.75 18.77
N ALA A 308 11.81 21.75 20.01
CA ALA A 308 10.44 22.16 20.35
C ALA A 308 10.09 23.56 19.84
N ASP A 309 11.05 24.51 19.94
CA ASP A 309 10.85 25.89 19.43
C ASP A 309 10.68 25.92 17.91
N ASP A 310 11.40 25.08 17.18
CA ASP A 310 11.29 24.97 15.72
C ASP A 310 9.96 24.31 15.32
N LEU A 311 9.52 23.27 16.05
CA LEU A 311 8.19 22.67 15.84
C LEU A 311 7.07 23.68 16.10
N ALA A 312 7.16 24.49 17.14
CA ALA A 312 6.18 25.52 17.44
C ALA A 312 6.12 26.59 16.35
N LYS A 313 7.27 27.05 15.87
CA LYS A 313 7.34 27.96 14.71
C LYS A 313 6.79 27.34 13.44
N MET A 314 7.17 26.08 13.16
CA MET A 314 6.66 25.32 12.01
C MET A 314 5.13 25.23 12.05
N LYS A 315 4.57 24.91 13.20
CA LYS A 315 3.11 24.87 13.38
C LYS A 315 2.47 26.22 13.05
N THR A 316 3.00 27.32 13.57
CA THR A 316 2.49 28.68 13.30
C THR A 316 2.53 29.02 11.79
N LEU A 317 3.57 28.60 11.09
CA LEU A 317 3.71 28.81 9.64
C LEU A 317 2.72 27.94 8.84
N LEU A 318 2.44 26.73 9.29
CA LEU A 318 1.70 25.73 8.53
C LEU A 318 0.18 25.73 8.82
N ASP A 319 -0.25 26.15 10.01
CA ASP A 319 -1.67 26.20 10.38
C ASP A 319 -2.56 26.92 9.34
N PRO A 320 -2.17 28.07 8.76
CA PRO A 320 -3.03 28.78 7.79
C PRO A 320 -3.00 28.21 6.38
N VAL A 321 -2.04 27.31 6.05
CA VAL A 321 -1.77 26.88 4.67
C VAL A 321 -2.98 26.23 4.01
N ALA A 322 -3.70 25.38 4.72
CA ALA A 322 -4.84 24.67 4.14
C ALA A 322 -5.97 25.64 3.72
N ASP A 323 -6.27 26.61 4.56
CA ASP A 323 -7.31 27.63 4.27
C ASP A 323 -6.85 28.58 3.16
N GLU A 324 -5.60 29.06 3.20
CA GLU A 324 -5.03 29.92 2.17
C GLU A 324 -5.10 29.30 0.77
N VAL A 325 -4.75 28.00 0.65
CA VAL A 325 -4.74 27.27 -0.62
C VAL A 325 -6.14 26.97 -1.15
N THR A 326 -7.09 26.70 -0.25
CA THR A 326 -8.43 26.21 -0.64
C THR A 326 -9.50 27.30 -0.73
N LYS A 327 -9.26 28.52 -0.20
CA LYS A 327 -10.25 29.60 -0.07
C LYS A 327 -11.01 29.94 -1.37
N ASP A 328 -10.31 29.89 -2.51
CA ASP A 328 -10.85 30.23 -3.83
C ASP A 328 -11.38 28.97 -4.59
N GLN A 329 -11.46 27.82 -3.91
CA GLN A 329 -11.90 26.54 -4.43
C GLN A 329 -13.02 25.95 -3.53
N PRO A 330 -14.29 26.41 -3.67
CA PRO A 330 -15.35 26.09 -2.69
C PRO A 330 -15.54 24.59 -2.42
N ALA A 331 -15.48 23.74 -3.45
CA ALA A 331 -15.66 22.30 -3.30
C ALA A 331 -14.46 21.64 -2.56
N VAL A 332 -13.24 22.12 -2.79
CA VAL A 332 -12.03 21.65 -2.09
C VAL A 332 -12.05 22.11 -0.65
N HIS A 333 -12.42 23.38 -0.41
CA HIS A 333 -12.54 23.94 0.93
C HIS A 333 -13.63 23.21 1.75
N ALA A 334 -14.79 22.93 1.16
CA ALA A 334 -15.84 22.16 1.82
C ALA A 334 -15.35 20.76 2.21
N MET A 335 -14.60 20.07 1.34
CA MET A 335 -14.00 18.78 1.67
C MET A 335 -12.97 18.89 2.79
N LEU A 336 -12.15 19.95 2.82
CA LEU A 336 -11.21 20.22 3.93
C LEU A 336 -11.96 20.34 5.25
N GLN A 337 -13.08 21.10 5.30
CA GLN A 337 -13.88 21.23 6.51
C GLN A 337 -14.51 19.90 6.94
N THR A 338 -14.94 19.07 5.98
CA THR A 338 -15.43 17.72 6.26
C THR A 338 -14.36 16.83 6.91
N VAL A 339 -13.14 16.85 6.37
CA VAL A 339 -12.02 16.09 6.93
C VAL A 339 -11.62 16.60 8.32
N ARG A 340 -11.57 17.93 8.53
CA ARG A 340 -11.32 18.55 9.85
C ARG A 340 -12.37 18.16 10.89
N ALA A 341 -13.65 18.17 10.50
CA ALA A 341 -14.73 17.77 11.39
C ALA A 341 -14.62 16.29 11.80
N ALA A 342 -14.29 15.41 10.86
CA ALA A 342 -14.05 14.01 11.15
C ALA A 342 -12.80 13.83 12.05
N ALA A 343 -11.68 14.53 11.76
CA ALA A 343 -10.48 14.49 12.59
C ALA A 343 -10.71 15.00 14.02
N ALA A 344 -11.58 15.99 14.19
CA ALA A 344 -11.96 16.51 15.52
C ALA A 344 -12.82 15.54 16.34
N LYS A 345 -13.60 14.68 15.65
CA LYS A 345 -14.49 13.66 16.27
C LYS A 345 -13.68 12.47 16.82
N HIS A 346 -12.60 12.10 16.18
CA HIS A 346 -11.71 10.99 16.55
C HIS A 346 -10.47 11.47 17.33
#